data_5ae023261b441738e304205d1ade7007
#
_entry.id   5ae023261b441738e304205d1ade7007
#
_cell.length_a   1.000
_cell.length_b   1.000
_cell.length_c   1.000
_cell.angle_alpha   90.00
_cell.angle_beta   90.00
_cell.angle_gamma   90.00
#
_symmetry.space_group_name_H-M   'P 1'
#
loop_
_entity.id
_entity.type
_entity.pdbx_description
1 polymer ?
#
loop_
_entity_poly.entity_id
_entity_poly.type
_entity_poly.pdbx_seq_one_letter_code
_entity_poly.pdbx_strand_id
1 'polypeptide(L)'
;MSIEKAILLDTLRCRLDYLRKKKNLTVKEVTEQTSLPLETYLQLEQGKRCPSAIDLIFIADFYHVSVDYLIGRSEKPDRVN
;
A
#
# COMPACT_ATOMS: atom_id res chain seq x y z
N MET A 1 -6.45 18.13 6.81
CA MET A 1 -5.84 16.82 7.07
C MET A 1 -5.00 16.92 8.33
N SER A 2 -5.11 15.95 9.24
CA SER A 2 -4.28 15.94 10.44
C SER A 2 -2.84 15.57 10.10
N ILE A 3 -1.90 15.92 10.98
CA ILE A 3 -0.50 15.57 10.80
C ILE A 3 -0.32 14.05 10.80
N GLU A 4 -1.02 13.35 11.69
CA GLU A 4 -0.95 11.89 11.76
C GLU A 4 -1.43 11.25 10.47
N LYS A 5 -2.51 11.75 9.91
CA LYS A 5 -3.03 11.22 8.64
C LYS A 5 -2.04 11.46 7.50
N ALA A 6 -1.43 12.64 7.46
CA ALA A 6 -0.46 12.95 6.42
C ALA A 6 0.77 12.03 6.51
N ILE A 7 1.23 11.74 7.73
CA ILE A 7 2.36 10.83 7.94
C ILE A 7 2.01 9.41 7.49
N LEU A 8 0.81 8.93 7.85
CA LEU A 8 0.37 7.60 7.44
C LEU A 8 0.29 7.47 5.92
N LEU A 9 -0.26 8.47 5.25
CA LEU A 9 -0.39 8.44 3.78
C LEU A 9 0.97 8.50 3.10
N ASP A 10 1.91 9.29 3.64
CA ASP A 10 3.25 9.38 3.08
C ASP A 10 4.02 8.06 3.26
N THR A 11 3.89 7.42 4.41
CA THR A 11 4.51 6.12 4.67
C THR A 11 3.96 5.07 3.73
N LEU A 12 2.64 5.02 3.58
CA LEU A 12 2.00 4.08 2.66
C LEU A 12 2.50 4.27 1.24
N ARG A 13 2.54 5.53 0.77
CA ARG A 13 3.04 5.85 -0.56
C ARG A 13 4.45 5.30 -0.78
N CYS A 14 5.34 5.57 0.16
CA CYS A 14 6.73 5.13 0.06
C CYS A 14 6.85 3.61 0.05
N ARG A 15 6.10 2.93 0.90
CA ARG A 15 6.18 1.48 1.00
C ARG A 15 5.56 0.77 -0.20
N LEU A 16 4.47 1.31 -0.75
CA LEU A 16 3.90 0.76 -1.98
C LEU A 16 4.87 0.86 -3.15
N ASP A 17 5.50 2.02 -3.31
CA ASP A 17 6.49 2.22 -4.36
C ASP A 17 7.66 1.25 -4.21
N TYR A 18 8.18 1.12 -2.99
CA TYR A 18 9.27 0.20 -2.69
C TYR A 18 8.91 -1.26 -2.99
N LEU A 19 7.75 -1.72 -2.49
CA LEU A 19 7.33 -3.11 -2.66
C LEU A 19 7.09 -3.46 -4.13
N ARG A 20 6.47 -2.54 -4.87
CA ARG A 20 6.19 -2.78 -6.29
C ARG A 20 7.48 -2.86 -7.08
N LYS A 21 8.40 -1.94 -6.86
CA LYS A 21 9.68 -1.91 -7.58
C LYS A 21 10.55 -3.10 -7.22
N LYS A 22 10.50 -3.55 -5.98
CA LYS A 22 11.23 -4.74 -5.55
C LYS A 22 10.78 -5.99 -6.32
N LYS A 23 9.52 -6.04 -6.71
CA LYS A 23 8.98 -7.14 -7.52
C LYS A 23 9.09 -6.87 -9.02
N ASN A 24 9.64 -5.74 -9.43
CA ASN A 24 9.76 -5.35 -10.84
C ASN A 24 8.42 -5.33 -11.56
N LEU A 25 7.39 -4.83 -10.89
CA LEU A 25 6.05 -4.76 -11.46
C LEU A 25 5.68 -3.33 -11.83
N THR A 26 4.86 -3.21 -12.87
CA THR A 26 4.22 -1.93 -13.20
C THR A 26 2.95 -1.77 -12.36
N VAL A 27 2.45 -0.54 -12.25
CA VAL A 27 1.18 -0.28 -11.57
C VAL A 27 0.06 -1.12 -12.21
N LYS A 28 0.04 -1.20 -13.54
CA LYS A 28 -0.97 -1.98 -14.24
C LYS A 28 -0.93 -3.46 -13.85
N GLU A 29 0.27 -4.04 -13.77
CA GLU A 29 0.42 -5.44 -13.38
C GLU A 29 -0.08 -5.69 -11.96
N VAL A 30 0.21 -4.79 -11.03
CA VAL A 30 -0.27 -4.92 -9.65
C VAL A 30 -1.79 -4.87 -9.61
N THR A 31 -2.39 -3.92 -10.32
CA THR A 31 -3.85 -3.78 -10.30
C THR A 31 -4.57 -4.93 -10.98
N GLU A 32 -3.97 -5.52 -11.99
CA GLU A 32 -4.53 -6.73 -12.62
C GLU A 32 -4.57 -7.91 -11.65
N GLN A 33 -3.57 -8.01 -10.78
CA GLN A 33 -3.46 -9.14 -9.84
C GLN A 33 -4.20 -8.90 -8.53
N THR A 34 -4.39 -7.66 -8.12
CA THR A 34 -5.07 -7.33 -6.86
C THR A 34 -6.55 -7.10 -7.04
N SER A 35 -7.03 -6.96 -8.27
CA SER A 35 -8.41 -6.59 -8.59
C SER A 35 -8.81 -5.20 -8.10
N LEU A 36 -7.83 -4.36 -7.77
CA LEU A 36 -8.11 -2.97 -7.42
C LEU A 36 -8.22 -2.14 -8.70
N PRO A 37 -9.09 -1.12 -8.72
CA PRO A 37 -9.11 -0.19 -9.84
C PRO A 37 -7.75 0.50 -10.01
N LEU A 38 -7.30 0.64 -11.24
CA LEU A 38 -6.02 1.30 -11.55
C LEU A 38 -5.94 2.68 -10.90
N GLU A 39 -7.00 3.47 -11.02
CA GLU A 39 -7.04 4.82 -10.48
C GLU A 39 -6.87 4.82 -8.97
N THR A 40 -7.54 3.88 -8.28
CA THR A 40 -7.43 3.77 -6.82
C THR A 40 -6.00 3.48 -6.40
N TYR A 41 -5.38 2.45 -6.98
CA TYR A 41 -4.03 2.07 -6.60
C TYR A 41 -3.03 3.18 -6.94
N LEU A 42 -3.16 3.78 -8.12
CA LEU A 42 -2.28 4.87 -8.54
C LEU A 42 -2.33 6.04 -7.56
N GLN A 43 -3.53 6.43 -7.13
CA GLN A 43 -3.69 7.52 -6.16
C GLN A 43 -3.09 7.17 -4.80
N LEU A 44 -3.14 5.90 -4.40
CA LEU A 44 -2.49 5.47 -3.16
C LEU A 44 -0.97 5.60 -3.26
N GLU A 45 -0.38 5.23 -4.39
CA GLU A 45 1.07 5.40 -4.59
C GLU A 45 1.48 6.86 -4.71
N GLN A 46 0.55 7.74 -5.06
CA GLN A 46 0.81 9.17 -5.15
C GLN A 46 0.57 9.91 -3.83
N GLY A 47 0.06 9.21 -2.82
CA GLY A 47 -0.28 9.84 -1.55
C GLY A 47 -1.51 10.72 -1.62
N LYS A 48 -2.37 10.53 -2.61
CA LYS A 48 -3.52 11.41 -2.88
C LYS A 48 -4.85 10.83 -2.39
N ARG A 49 -4.86 9.63 -1.86
CA ARG A 49 -6.09 8.96 -1.46
C ARG A 49 -5.88 8.27 -0.11
N CYS A 50 -6.90 8.37 0.74
CA CYS A 50 -6.94 7.58 1.97
C CYS A 50 -7.49 6.19 1.61
N PRO A 51 -6.75 5.12 1.91
CA PRO A 51 -7.20 3.77 1.56
C PRO A 51 -8.34 3.33 2.47
N SER A 52 -9.22 2.45 1.94
CA SER A 52 -10.17 1.75 2.78
C SER A 52 -9.47 0.57 3.45
N ALA A 53 -10.09 0.02 4.49
CA ALA A 53 -9.57 -1.18 5.14
C ALA A 53 -9.47 -2.34 4.15
N ILE A 54 -10.44 -2.47 3.26
CA ILE A 54 -10.45 -3.54 2.26
C ILE A 54 -9.29 -3.37 1.28
N ASP A 55 -9.03 -2.15 0.83
CA ASP A 55 -7.89 -1.87 -0.06
C ASP A 55 -6.58 -2.30 0.60
N LEU A 56 -6.40 -1.97 1.88
CA LEU A 56 -5.20 -2.31 2.61
C LEU A 56 -5.03 -3.82 2.75
N ILE A 57 -6.12 -4.54 2.99
CA ILE A 57 -6.08 -6.00 3.12
C ILE A 57 -5.66 -6.64 1.79
N PHE A 58 -6.24 -6.21 0.67
CA PHE A 58 -5.89 -6.75 -0.64
C PHE A 58 -4.43 -6.48 -0.99
N ILE A 59 -3.95 -5.28 -0.71
CA ILE A 59 -2.57 -4.91 -0.99
C ILE A 59 -1.60 -5.70 -0.09
N ALA A 60 -1.91 -5.79 1.20
CA ALA A 60 -1.08 -6.54 2.15
C ALA A 60 -0.98 -8.01 1.75
N ASP A 61 -2.10 -8.60 1.34
CA ASP A 61 -2.12 -10.00 0.88
C ASP A 61 -1.28 -10.17 -0.37
N PHE A 62 -1.39 -9.25 -1.31
CA PHE A 62 -0.63 -9.34 -2.55
C PHE A 62 0.88 -9.27 -2.31
N TYR A 63 1.33 -8.34 -1.47
CA TYR A 63 2.76 -8.18 -1.18
C TYR A 63 3.26 -9.08 -0.05
N HIS A 64 2.39 -9.87 0.58
CA HIS A 64 2.72 -10.74 1.71
C HIS A 64 3.34 -9.98 2.87
N VAL A 65 2.78 -8.84 3.19
CA VAL A 65 3.20 -8.00 4.32
C VAL A 65 2.01 -7.73 5.23
N SER A 66 2.28 -7.21 6.42
CA SER A 66 1.21 -6.83 7.34
C SER A 66 0.64 -5.46 6.96
N VAL A 67 -0.62 -5.23 7.30
CA VAL A 67 -1.23 -3.91 7.15
C VAL A 67 -0.48 -2.90 8.04
N ASP A 68 -0.07 -3.32 9.24
CA ASP A 68 0.70 -2.44 10.13
C ASP A 68 1.99 -1.94 9.48
N TYR A 69 2.67 -2.81 8.74
CA TYR A 69 3.87 -2.39 8.00
C TYR A 69 3.51 -1.35 6.94
N LEU A 70 2.44 -1.56 6.19
CA LEU A 70 2.04 -0.66 5.12
C LEU A 70 1.79 0.76 5.63
N ILE A 71 1.17 0.90 6.79
CA ILE A 71 0.82 2.21 7.33
C ILE A 71 1.81 2.75 8.35
N GLY A 72 2.93 2.04 8.57
CA GLY A 72 4.01 2.55 9.42
C GLY A 72 3.87 2.26 10.90
N ARG A 73 2.93 1.41 11.30
CA ARG A 73 2.81 1.01 12.71
C ARG A 73 3.79 -0.09 13.08
N SER A 74 4.43 -0.69 12.09
CA SER A 74 5.50 -1.67 12.28
C SER A 74 6.60 -1.41 11.27
N GLU A 75 7.85 -1.57 11.70
CA GLU A 75 9.00 -1.50 10.81
C GLU A 75 9.29 -2.85 10.14
N LYS A 76 8.63 -3.92 10.60
CA LYS A 76 8.84 -5.26 10.09
C LYS A 76 7.70 -5.64 9.15
N PRO A 77 8.01 -6.09 7.93
CA PRO A 77 6.95 -6.50 6.99
C PRO A 77 6.28 -7.81 7.35
N ASP A 78 6.86 -8.60 8.26
CA ASP A 78 6.38 -9.94 8.56
C ASP A 78 4.93 -9.94 9.05
N ARG A 79 4.17 -10.90 8.56
CA ARG A 79 2.77 -11.07 8.96
C ARG A 79 2.70 -11.86 10.24
N VAL A 80 1.79 -11.46 11.11
CA VAL A 80 1.46 -12.21 12.33
C VAL A 80 0.18 -12.97 12.02
N ASN A 81 0.24 -14.28 12.10
CA ASN A 81 -0.92 -15.14 11.87
C ASN A 81 -1.63 -15.46 13.18
#